data_d9197e4b77ddd91c022694d9a401d660
#
_entry.id   d9197e4b77ddd91c022694d9a401d660
#
_cell.length_a   1.000
_cell.length_b   1.000
_cell.length_c   1.000
_cell.angle_alpha   90.00
_cell.angle_beta   90.00
_cell.angle_gamma   90.00
#
_symmetry.space_group_name_H-M   'P 1'
#
loop_
_entity.id
_entity.type
_entity.pdbx_description
1 polymer ?
#
loop_
_entity_poly.entity_id
_entity_poly.type
_entity_poly.pdbx_seq_one_letter_code
_entity_poly.pdbx_strand_id
1 'polypeptide(L)'
;MPPWALNIPGLLGLLAAGLLLGVGIMVAWTAIVLARPPRRTYASSLAKGLPGDPSELREGPRAFDSWALDRPGVTLQAWQIAGDDPAGPLIVLTHGWGSSRIGALTRLRPLLPRASAVVAWDMRGHGESGGCCTHGVHEVDDLLALIDRVGGERPIVLIGWSLGAGVSIAAASRLPQVIGVVAECPYRLVRTPARNMMVAMGMPWRLNLGPALRLLGLIQRCPGLGRGQGPFDRASDASRLTCPLLVLHGTADPISPLEDGRSITEAAPSGQIAEIAGGGHSGMWVDPATAPACEEAVAAFLDGLRRDA
;
A
#
# COMPACT_ATOMS: atom_id res chain seq x y z
N MET A 1 -50.60 -40.49 2.12
CA MET A 1 -50.19 -39.27 2.81
C MET A 1 -50.92 -38.11 2.20
N PRO A 2 -51.43 -37.16 2.96
CA PRO A 2 -52.15 -36.05 2.37
C PRO A 2 -51.22 -35.19 1.51
N PRO A 3 -51.66 -34.59 0.38
CA PRO A 3 -50.83 -33.88 -0.60
C PRO A 3 -50.18 -32.59 -0.06
N TRP A 4 -50.51 -32.20 1.15
CA TRP A 4 -49.98 -31.01 1.85
C TRP A 4 -48.94 -31.35 2.94
N ALA A 5 -48.54 -32.62 3.09
CA ALA A 5 -47.48 -33.00 4.04
C ALA A 5 -46.18 -32.34 3.54
N LEU A 6 -45.76 -31.28 4.20
CA LEU A 6 -44.51 -30.59 3.92
C LEU A 6 -43.34 -31.58 3.89
N ASN A 7 -42.66 -31.67 2.75
CA ASN A 7 -41.43 -32.43 2.63
C ASN A 7 -40.31 -31.67 3.36
N ILE A 8 -40.31 -31.81 4.71
CA ILE A 8 -39.33 -31.13 5.59
C ILE A 8 -37.87 -31.36 5.15
N PRO A 9 -37.44 -32.61 4.78
CA PRO A 9 -36.10 -32.82 4.26
C PRO A 9 -35.82 -32.03 2.96
N GLY A 10 -36.77 -31.98 2.05
CA GLY A 10 -36.63 -31.20 0.82
C GLY A 10 -36.52 -29.69 1.08
N LEU A 11 -37.34 -29.16 2.01
CA LEU A 11 -37.29 -27.76 2.41
C LEU A 11 -35.95 -27.42 3.08
N LEU A 12 -35.46 -28.26 4.00
CA LEU A 12 -34.16 -28.10 4.64
C LEU A 12 -33.02 -28.15 3.61
N GLY A 13 -33.09 -29.04 2.62
CA GLY A 13 -32.14 -29.10 1.52
C GLY A 13 -32.10 -27.82 0.68
N LEU A 14 -33.26 -27.26 0.35
CA LEU A 14 -33.34 -25.98 -0.37
C LEU A 14 -32.80 -24.81 0.45
N LEU A 15 -33.11 -24.74 1.74
CA LEU A 15 -32.57 -23.72 2.63
C LEU A 15 -31.06 -23.81 2.75
N ALA A 16 -30.51 -25.03 2.93
CA ALA A 16 -29.06 -25.25 2.96
C ALA A 16 -28.39 -24.85 1.64
N ALA A 17 -28.97 -25.22 0.50
CA ALA A 17 -28.46 -24.82 -0.81
C ALA A 17 -28.47 -23.31 -1.01
N GLY A 18 -29.58 -22.63 -0.61
CA GLY A 18 -29.68 -21.18 -0.64
C GLY A 18 -28.65 -20.48 0.24
N LEU A 19 -28.41 -21.00 1.43
CA LEU A 19 -27.36 -20.49 2.34
C LEU A 19 -25.96 -20.64 1.75
N LEU A 20 -25.63 -21.81 1.21
CA LEU A 20 -24.34 -22.06 0.56
C LEU A 20 -24.11 -21.15 -0.65
N LEU A 21 -25.15 -20.96 -1.47
CA LEU A 21 -25.11 -20.02 -2.60
C LEU A 21 -24.86 -18.60 -2.12
N GLY A 22 -25.58 -18.16 -1.09
CA GLY A 22 -25.39 -16.82 -0.49
C GLY A 22 -23.97 -16.59 0.03
N VAL A 23 -23.41 -17.57 0.74
CA VAL A 23 -22.01 -17.53 1.20
C VAL A 23 -21.05 -17.49 -0.01
N GLY A 24 -21.28 -18.29 -1.04
CA GLY A 24 -20.47 -18.31 -2.25
C GLY A 24 -20.45 -16.93 -2.94
N ILE A 25 -21.63 -16.31 -3.10
CA ILE A 25 -21.76 -14.96 -3.67
C ILE A 25 -20.99 -13.93 -2.81
N MET A 26 -21.13 -13.99 -1.50
CA MET A 26 -20.45 -13.08 -0.57
C MET A 26 -18.92 -13.24 -0.64
N VAL A 27 -18.42 -14.47 -0.75
CA VAL A 27 -17.00 -14.77 -0.94
C VAL A 27 -16.49 -14.18 -2.26
N ALA A 28 -17.19 -14.43 -3.36
CA ALA A 28 -16.85 -13.90 -4.67
C ALA A 28 -16.85 -12.36 -4.69
N TRP A 29 -17.88 -11.74 -4.11
CA TRP A 29 -17.97 -10.29 -3.97
C TRP A 29 -16.79 -9.72 -3.18
N THR A 30 -16.46 -10.31 -2.03
CA THR A 30 -15.32 -9.89 -1.21
C THR A 30 -14.00 -10.00 -1.99
N ALA A 31 -13.81 -11.08 -2.73
CA ALA A 31 -12.63 -11.27 -3.57
C ALA A 31 -12.54 -10.18 -4.67
N ILE A 32 -13.66 -9.85 -5.32
CA ILE A 32 -13.73 -8.78 -6.32
C ILE A 32 -13.37 -7.43 -5.71
N VAL A 33 -13.95 -7.08 -4.56
CA VAL A 33 -13.68 -5.80 -3.87
C VAL A 33 -12.20 -5.69 -3.49
N LEU A 34 -11.60 -6.74 -2.94
CA LEU A 34 -10.20 -6.76 -2.58
C LEU A 34 -9.27 -6.60 -3.79
N ALA A 35 -9.60 -7.25 -4.92
CA ALA A 35 -8.79 -7.20 -6.14
C ALA A 35 -9.01 -5.92 -6.97
N ARG A 36 -10.14 -5.25 -6.78
CA ARG A 36 -10.52 -4.05 -7.54
C ARG A 36 -10.81 -2.89 -6.58
N PRO A 37 -9.78 -2.27 -6.03
CA PRO A 37 -9.93 -1.12 -5.14
C PRO A 37 -10.59 0.05 -5.85
N PRO A 38 -11.24 0.98 -5.10
CA PRO A 38 -11.74 2.21 -5.67
C PRO A 38 -10.58 3.00 -6.30
N ARG A 39 -10.79 3.57 -7.48
CA ARG A 39 -9.78 4.33 -8.18
C ARG A 39 -9.82 5.80 -7.73
N ARG A 40 -8.71 6.30 -7.20
CA ARG A 40 -8.53 7.71 -6.94
C ARG A 40 -8.13 8.40 -8.24
N THR A 41 -8.98 9.31 -8.73
CA THR A 41 -8.80 10.04 -9.97
C THR A 41 -8.52 11.53 -9.70
N TYR A 42 -8.04 12.25 -10.69
CA TYR A 42 -7.91 13.71 -10.70
C TYR A 42 -9.20 14.40 -10.20
N ALA A 43 -10.35 14.08 -10.81
CA ALA A 43 -11.64 14.65 -10.43
C ALA A 43 -12.00 14.38 -8.96
N SER A 44 -11.67 13.19 -8.43
CA SER A 44 -11.94 12.86 -7.03
C SER A 44 -11.04 13.63 -6.04
N SER A 45 -9.86 14.08 -6.47
CA SER A 45 -8.97 14.93 -5.68
C SER A 45 -9.47 16.37 -5.65
N LEU A 46 -9.84 16.92 -6.81
CA LEU A 46 -10.41 18.26 -6.90
C LEU A 46 -11.69 18.41 -6.09
N ALA A 47 -12.58 17.41 -6.12
CA ALA A 47 -13.79 17.40 -5.31
C ALA A 47 -13.54 17.49 -3.79
N LYS A 48 -12.32 17.17 -3.34
CA LYS A 48 -11.86 17.28 -1.95
C LYS A 48 -11.02 18.53 -1.69
N GLY A 49 -10.87 19.43 -2.66
CA GLY A 49 -10.02 20.61 -2.57
C GLY A 49 -8.52 20.26 -2.48
N LEU A 50 -8.12 19.09 -2.98
CA LEU A 50 -6.74 18.63 -3.01
C LEU A 50 -6.19 18.72 -4.43
N PRO A 51 -4.86 18.91 -4.62
CA PRO A 51 -4.26 18.91 -5.93
C PRO A 51 -4.47 17.55 -6.62
N GLY A 52 -4.69 17.60 -7.92
CA GLY A 52 -4.87 16.43 -8.79
C GLY A 52 -3.57 15.98 -9.46
N ASP A 53 -2.60 16.91 -9.63
CA ASP A 53 -1.27 16.65 -10.16
C ASP A 53 -0.20 17.60 -9.56
N PRO A 54 1.10 17.41 -9.86
CA PRO A 54 2.17 18.24 -9.30
C PRO A 54 2.15 19.72 -9.70
N SER A 55 1.49 20.09 -10.78
CA SER A 55 1.39 21.51 -11.20
C SER A 55 0.40 22.33 -10.35
N GLU A 56 -0.41 21.65 -9.53
CA GLU A 56 -1.42 22.27 -8.67
C GLU A 56 -0.99 22.33 -7.19
N LEU A 57 0.27 22.07 -6.88
CA LEU A 57 0.77 22.15 -5.50
C LEU A 57 0.69 23.58 -4.96
N ARG A 58 0.21 23.72 -3.72
CA ARG A 58 0.01 25.03 -3.07
C ARG A 58 1.31 25.76 -2.76
N GLU A 59 2.38 25.02 -2.51
CA GLU A 59 3.73 25.56 -2.28
C GLU A 59 4.40 26.06 -3.57
N GLY A 60 3.77 25.88 -4.70
CA GLY A 60 4.19 26.26 -6.05
C GLY A 60 4.11 25.11 -7.03
N PRO A 61 3.70 25.39 -8.26
CA PRO A 61 3.63 24.40 -9.34
C PRO A 61 4.97 23.71 -9.54
N ARG A 62 4.95 22.38 -9.74
CA ARG A 62 6.14 21.58 -10.07
C ARG A 62 6.00 21.01 -11.48
N ALA A 63 7.05 21.18 -12.27
CA ALA A 63 7.18 20.48 -13.53
C ALA A 63 7.34 18.96 -13.28
N PHE A 64 6.69 18.18 -14.09
CA PHE A 64 6.77 16.73 -14.03
C PHE A 64 6.60 16.10 -15.40
N ASP A 65 7.20 14.92 -15.57
CA ASP A 65 7.00 14.08 -16.74
C ASP A 65 6.02 12.95 -16.38
N SER A 66 5.04 12.72 -17.26
CA SER A 66 4.16 11.54 -17.19
C SER A 66 4.65 10.49 -18.15
N TRP A 67 4.80 9.26 -17.67
CA TRP A 67 5.24 8.13 -18.47
C TRP A 67 4.58 6.83 -18.03
N ALA A 68 4.66 5.83 -18.90
CA ALA A 68 4.11 4.50 -18.67
C ALA A 68 5.20 3.43 -18.71
N LEU A 69 5.01 2.38 -17.92
CA LEU A 69 5.83 1.17 -17.91
C LEU A 69 4.96 -0.02 -18.27
N ASP A 70 5.29 -0.67 -19.39
CA ASP A 70 4.62 -1.90 -19.80
C ASP A 70 5.19 -3.09 -19.04
N ARG A 71 4.28 -3.87 -18.46
CA ARG A 71 4.54 -5.12 -17.78
C ARG A 71 3.65 -6.23 -18.37
N PRO A 72 3.95 -7.49 -18.20
CA PRO A 72 3.09 -8.57 -18.70
C PRO A 72 1.64 -8.39 -18.23
N GLY A 73 0.74 -8.10 -19.19
CA GLY A 73 -0.69 -7.93 -18.95
C GLY A 73 -1.13 -6.66 -18.24
N VAL A 74 -0.24 -5.66 -18.04
CA VAL A 74 -0.57 -4.38 -17.42
C VAL A 74 0.36 -3.27 -17.86
N THR A 75 -0.20 -2.07 -18.08
CA THR A 75 0.56 -0.82 -18.24
C THR A 75 0.42 -0.01 -16.95
N LEU A 76 1.55 0.37 -16.35
CA LEU A 76 1.64 1.14 -15.11
C LEU A 76 1.91 2.61 -15.45
N GLN A 77 1.24 3.51 -14.74
CA GLN A 77 1.39 4.96 -14.93
C GLN A 77 2.25 5.57 -13.83
N ALA A 78 3.13 6.47 -14.19
CA ALA A 78 4.03 7.14 -13.25
C ALA A 78 4.25 8.61 -13.58
N TRP A 79 4.59 9.38 -12.55
CA TRP A 79 5.14 10.72 -12.64
C TRP A 79 6.58 10.73 -12.18
N GLN A 80 7.40 11.53 -12.84
CA GLN A 80 8.72 11.89 -12.38
C GLN A 80 8.76 13.40 -12.15
N ILE A 81 8.95 13.80 -10.92
CA ILE A 81 8.94 15.19 -10.46
C ILE A 81 10.37 15.57 -10.12
N ALA A 82 10.86 16.68 -10.65
CA ALA A 82 12.20 17.16 -10.32
C ALA A 82 12.32 17.53 -8.84
N GLY A 83 13.36 17.03 -8.18
CA GLY A 83 13.75 17.46 -6.84
C GLY A 83 14.59 18.72 -6.87
N ASP A 84 14.86 19.27 -5.69
CA ASP A 84 15.62 20.53 -5.55
C ASP A 84 17.12 20.27 -5.30
N ASP A 85 17.53 19.02 -5.07
CA ASP A 85 18.91 18.61 -4.80
C ASP A 85 19.42 17.61 -5.86
N PRO A 86 20.14 18.07 -6.89
CA PRO A 86 20.65 17.19 -7.95
C PRO A 86 21.59 16.07 -7.44
N ALA A 87 22.23 16.26 -6.28
CA ALA A 87 23.09 15.27 -5.64
C ALA A 87 22.34 14.32 -4.69
N GLY A 88 21.06 14.59 -4.45
CA GLY A 88 20.21 13.78 -3.59
C GLY A 88 19.82 12.44 -4.21
N PRO A 89 19.27 11.53 -3.41
CA PRO A 89 18.77 10.24 -3.88
C PRO A 89 17.57 10.40 -4.82
N LEU A 90 17.31 9.37 -5.61
CA LEU A 90 16.00 9.18 -6.24
C LEU A 90 15.03 8.66 -5.17
N ILE A 91 13.89 9.34 -4.98
CA ILE A 91 12.85 8.88 -4.07
C ILE A 91 11.71 8.25 -4.87
N VAL A 92 11.30 7.03 -4.52
CA VAL A 92 10.17 6.34 -5.16
C VAL A 92 9.03 6.21 -4.15
N LEU A 93 7.86 6.76 -4.50
CA LEU A 93 6.65 6.78 -3.67
C LEU A 93 5.65 5.71 -4.13
N THR A 94 5.34 4.76 -3.24
CA THR A 94 4.40 3.66 -3.48
C THR A 94 3.16 3.81 -2.60
N HIS A 95 2.01 3.98 -3.21
CA HIS A 95 0.75 4.29 -2.52
C HIS A 95 0.10 3.07 -1.84
N GLY A 96 -0.90 3.32 -0.98
CA GLY A 96 -1.74 2.31 -0.32
C GLY A 96 -2.91 1.81 -1.17
N TRP A 97 -3.59 0.77 -0.69
CA TRP A 97 -4.80 0.23 -1.32
C TRP A 97 -5.90 1.32 -1.45
N GLY A 98 -6.54 1.40 -2.61
CA GLY A 98 -7.56 2.41 -2.90
C GLY A 98 -7.03 3.84 -3.07
N SER A 99 -5.71 4.03 -3.10
CA SER A 99 -5.04 5.30 -3.40
C SER A 99 -4.48 5.31 -4.83
N SER A 100 -3.63 6.28 -5.15
CA SER A 100 -2.92 6.42 -6.43
C SER A 100 -1.69 7.31 -6.26
N ARG A 101 -0.92 7.53 -7.34
CA ARG A 101 0.20 8.49 -7.37
C ARG A 101 -0.20 9.90 -6.94
N ILE A 102 -1.47 10.29 -7.10
CA ILE A 102 -2.00 11.57 -6.60
C ILE A 102 -1.85 11.67 -5.07
N GLY A 103 -1.94 10.56 -4.34
CA GLY A 103 -1.73 10.53 -2.90
C GLY A 103 -0.31 10.89 -2.46
N ALA A 104 0.67 10.81 -3.36
CA ALA A 104 2.05 11.22 -3.09
C ALA A 104 2.18 12.74 -2.89
N LEU A 105 1.32 13.53 -3.52
CA LEU A 105 1.42 15.00 -3.53
C LEU A 105 1.43 15.61 -2.12
N THR A 106 0.72 15.03 -1.17
CA THR A 106 0.68 15.49 0.22
C THR A 106 1.98 15.22 1.00
N ARG A 107 2.91 14.46 0.44
CA ARG A 107 4.17 14.04 1.06
C ARG A 107 5.39 14.74 0.48
N LEU A 108 5.24 15.48 -0.62
CA LEU A 108 6.37 16.04 -1.37
C LEU A 108 7.16 17.10 -0.61
N ARG A 109 6.52 17.84 0.31
CA ARG A 109 7.14 18.96 1.02
C ARG A 109 8.48 18.62 1.69
N PRO A 110 8.62 17.58 2.52
CA PRO A 110 9.90 17.21 3.11
C PRO A 110 10.85 16.50 2.13
N LEU A 111 10.36 16.01 1.00
CA LEU A 111 11.11 15.16 0.07
C LEU A 111 11.85 15.96 -1.00
N LEU A 112 11.17 16.91 -1.65
CA LEU A 112 11.72 17.66 -2.78
C LEU A 112 13.06 18.35 -2.47
N PRO A 113 13.26 19.00 -1.29
CA PRO A 113 14.53 19.62 -0.95
C PRO A 113 15.70 18.65 -0.76
N ARG A 114 15.43 17.33 -0.71
CA ARG A 114 16.39 16.28 -0.40
C ARG A 114 16.58 15.24 -1.49
N ALA A 115 15.86 15.39 -2.60
CA ALA A 115 15.82 14.43 -3.69
C ALA A 115 16.36 15.03 -4.98
N SER A 116 17.02 14.21 -5.81
CA SER A 116 17.30 14.57 -7.22
C SER A 116 16.06 14.48 -8.08
N ALA A 117 15.17 13.55 -7.78
CA ALA A 117 13.85 13.41 -8.36
C ALA A 117 12.94 12.58 -7.43
N VAL A 118 11.63 12.77 -7.58
CA VAL A 118 10.62 11.94 -6.92
C VAL A 118 9.80 11.24 -7.99
N VAL A 119 9.73 9.91 -7.93
CA VAL A 119 8.87 9.10 -8.79
C VAL A 119 7.66 8.64 -7.99
N ALA A 120 6.47 9.01 -8.43
CA ALA A 120 5.20 8.51 -7.91
C ALA A 120 4.49 7.70 -8.98
N TRP A 121 4.02 6.52 -8.66
CA TRP A 121 3.43 5.60 -9.62
C TRP A 121 2.12 4.99 -9.12
N ASP A 122 1.28 4.58 -10.06
CA ASP A 122 0.06 3.84 -9.76
C ASP A 122 0.34 2.33 -9.81
N MET A 123 0.17 1.64 -8.69
CA MET A 123 0.24 0.18 -8.67
C MET A 123 -0.84 -0.44 -9.56
N ARG A 124 -0.63 -1.68 -10.00
CA ARG A 124 -1.64 -2.44 -10.75
C ARG A 124 -3.02 -2.41 -10.06
N GLY A 125 -4.07 -2.22 -10.85
CA GLY A 125 -5.46 -2.11 -10.36
C GLY A 125 -5.82 -0.79 -9.71
N HIS A 126 -4.92 0.19 -9.63
CA HIS A 126 -5.14 1.49 -8.99
C HIS A 126 -4.95 2.65 -9.98
N GLY A 127 -5.42 3.83 -9.59
CA GLY A 127 -5.29 5.06 -10.36
C GLY A 127 -5.64 4.87 -11.83
N GLU A 128 -4.70 5.22 -12.72
CA GLU A 128 -4.81 5.04 -14.17
C GLU A 128 -4.10 3.78 -14.68
N SER A 129 -3.44 3.02 -13.81
CA SER A 129 -2.82 1.74 -14.18
C SER A 129 -3.85 0.65 -14.44
N GLY A 130 -3.51 -0.27 -15.34
CA GLY A 130 -4.33 -1.43 -15.64
C GLY A 130 -4.29 -2.53 -14.57
N GLY A 131 -4.89 -3.67 -14.88
CA GLY A 131 -4.80 -4.89 -14.07
C GLY A 131 -5.66 -4.90 -12.83
N CYS A 132 -5.28 -5.75 -11.87
CA CYS A 132 -5.93 -5.94 -10.56
C CYS A 132 -4.88 -5.92 -9.44
N CYS A 133 -5.29 -5.48 -8.24
CA CYS A 133 -4.46 -5.53 -7.05
C CYS A 133 -4.18 -6.98 -6.63
N THR A 134 -2.91 -7.29 -6.35
CA THR A 134 -2.45 -8.60 -5.87
C THR A 134 -1.88 -8.57 -4.46
N HIS A 135 -2.16 -7.50 -3.72
CA HIS A 135 -1.81 -7.30 -2.32
C HIS A 135 -0.31 -7.43 -2.00
N GLY A 136 0.53 -6.98 -2.93
CA GLY A 136 1.97 -6.92 -2.76
C GLY A 136 2.73 -8.11 -3.37
N VAL A 137 2.08 -8.99 -4.14
CA VAL A 137 2.76 -10.09 -4.85
C VAL A 137 3.42 -9.58 -6.12
N HIS A 138 2.61 -9.23 -7.10
CA HIS A 138 3.11 -8.70 -8.37
C HIS A 138 3.51 -7.22 -8.28
N GLU A 139 2.95 -6.47 -7.31
CA GLU A 139 3.33 -5.08 -7.06
C GLU A 139 4.81 -4.94 -6.67
N VAL A 140 5.39 -5.93 -5.98
CA VAL A 140 6.84 -5.95 -5.69
C VAL A 140 7.64 -6.08 -6.99
N ASP A 141 7.29 -7.02 -7.87
CA ASP A 141 7.98 -7.22 -9.15
C ASP A 141 7.78 -6.02 -10.09
N ASP A 142 6.64 -5.33 -9.99
CA ASP A 142 6.39 -4.09 -10.72
C ASP A 142 7.29 -2.95 -10.22
N LEU A 143 7.43 -2.81 -8.89
CA LEU A 143 8.33 -1.82 -8.30
C LEU A 143 9.79 -2.09 -8.66
N LEU A 144 10.23 -3.35 -8.64
CA LEU A 144 11.57 -3.73 -9.09
C LEU A 144 11.83 -3.30 -10.54
N ALA A 145 10.89 -3.57 -11.45
CA ALA A 145 11.02 -3.16 -12.84
C ALA A 145 10.94 -1.64 -13.05
N LEU A 146 10.15 -0.94 -12.22
CA LEU A 146 10.12 0.51 -12.24
C LEU A 146 11.47 1.10 -11.82
N ILE A 147 12.08 0.55 -10.77
CA ILE A 147 13.39 0.94 -10.28
C ILE A 147 14.49 0.66 -11.32
N ASP A 148 14.44 -0.49 -11.98
CA ASP A 148 15.35 -0.82 -13.08
C ASP A 148 15.31 0.22 -14.20
N ARG A 149 14.10 0.72 -14.52
CA ARG A 149 13.93 1.77 -15.56
C ARG A 149 14.47 3.13 -15.14
N VAL A 150 14.29 3.56 -13.88
CA VAL A 150 14.55 4.95 -13.45
C VAL A 150 15.79 5.09 -12.55
N GLY A 151 16.23 4.02 -11.91
CA GLY A 151 17.24 4.06 -10.86
C GLY A 151 18.66 4.34 -11.41
N GLY A 152 19.09 3.60 -12.41
CA GLY A 152 20.49 3.61 -12.82
C GLY A 152 21.40 3.22 -11.65
N GLU A 153 22.55 3.91 -11.50
CA GLU A 153 23.51 3.73 -10.40
C GLU A 153 23.24 4.68 -9.20
N ARG A 154 22.12 5.43 -9.22
CA ARG A 154 21.83 6.41 -8.18
C ARG A 154 21.36 5.76 -6.88
N PRO A 155 21.71 6.35 -5.71
CA PRO A 155 21.10 5.95 -4.45
C PRO A 155 19.58 6.12 -4.48
N ILE A 156 18.85 5.15 -3.94
CA ILE A 156 17.38 5.13 -3.97
C ILE A 156 16.83 5.08 -2.56
N VAL A 157 15.81 5.89 -2.29
CA VAL A 157 14.99 5.78 -1.09
C VAL A 157 13.58 5.36 -1.49
N LEU A 158 13.07 4.31 -0.86
CA LEU A 158 11.71 3.85 -1.06
C LEU A 158 10.80 4.36 0.05
N ILE A 159 9.71 4.99 -0.32
CA ILE A 159 8.69 5.48 0.62
C ILE A 159 7.35 4.87 0.22
N GLY A 160 6.69 4.20 1.16
CA GLY A 160 5.40 3.62 0.89
C GLY A 160 4.44 3.74 2.08
N TRP A 161 3.14 3.71 1.80
CA TRP A 161 2.16 3.69 2.87
C TRP A 161 1.19 2.53 2.76
N SER A 162 0.84 1.93 3.90
CA SER A 162 -0.06 0.79 4.01
C SER A 162 0.39 -0.37 3.10
N LEU A 163 -0.36 -0.74 2.06
CA LEU A 163 0.06 -1.73 1.06
C LEU A 163 1.41 -1.37 0.44
N GLY A 164 1.59 -0.10 0.04
CA GLY A 164 2.83 0.39 -0.53
C GLY A 164 4.02 0.31 0.40
N ALA A 165 3.82 0.46 1.72
CA ALA A 165 4.86 0.24 2.72
C ALA A 165 5.38 -1.20 2.67
N GLY A 166 4.46 -2.17 2.65
CA GLY A 166 4.83 -3.58 2.52
C GLY A 166 5.52 -3.92 1.19
N VAL A 167 5.08 -3.29 0.09
CA VAL A 167 5.73 -3.44 -1.23
C VAL A 167 7.14 -2.87 -1.22
N SER A 168 7.32 -1.67 -0.64
CA SER A 168 8.62 -1.00 -0.53
C SER A 168 9.62 -1.80 0.33
N ILE A 169 9.21 -2.31 1.50
CA ILE A 169 10.05 -3.17 2.35
C ILE A 169 10.49 -4.44 1.60
N ALA A 170 9.54 -5.12 0.94
CA ALA A 170 9.83 -6.36 0.22
C ALA A 170 10.71 -6.13 -1.02
N ALA A 171 10.58 -5.00 -1.72
CA ALA A 171 11.46 -4.65 -2.83
C ALA A 171 12.87 -4.28 -2.34
N ALA A 172 12.98 -3.46 -1.29
CA ALA A 172 14.26 -3.04 -0.72
C ALA A 172 15.12 -4.22 -0.26
N SER A 173 14.50 -5.29 0.29
CA SER A 173 15.22 -6.50 0.70
C SER A 173 15.91 -7.26 -0.47
N ARG A 174 15.69 -6.82 -1.72
CA ARG A 174 16.22 -7.42 -2.96
C ARG A 174 17.12 -6.46 -3.75
N LEU A 175 17.28 -5.21 -3.30
CA LEU A 175 17.93 -4.13 -4.04
C LEU A 175 19.03 -3.47 -3.21
N PRO A 176 20.31 -3.78 -3.45
CA PRO A 176 21.42 -3.21 -2.69
C PRO A 176 21.59 -1.70 -2.89
N GLN A 177 21.08 -1.12 -3.99
CA GLN A 177 21.14 0.32 -4.25
C GLN A 177 20.09 1.12 -3.43
N VAL A 178 19.21 0.45 -2.68
CA VAL A 178 18.28 1.13 -1.77
C VAL A 178 19.03 1.47 -0.49
N ILE A 179 19.17 2.77 -0.23
CA ILE A 179 19.88 3.32 0.93
C ILE A 179 18.98 3.59 2.14
N GLY A 180 17.65 3.52 1.99
CA GLY A 180 16.71 3.72 3.07
C GLY A 180 15.27 3.43 2.68
N VAL A 181 14.45 3.05 3.65
CA VAL A 181 13.01 2.80 3.49
C VAL A 181 12.23 3.60 4.51
N VAL A 182 11.18 4.30 4.08
CA VAL A 182 10.15 4.88 4.94
C VAL A 182 8.84 4.12 4.73
N ALA A 183 8.34 3.49 5.78
CA ALA A 183 7.12 2.68 5.77
C ALA A 183 6.05 3.35 6.65
N GLU A 184 5.05 3.98 6.02
CA GLU A 184 3.95 4.64 6.74
C GLU A 184 2.82 3.66 6.98
N CYS A 185 2.40 3.51 8.24
CA CYS A 185 1.31 2.63 8.69
C CYS A 185 1.38 1.23 8.06
N PRO A 186 2.56 0.56 8.07
CA PRO A 186 2.68 -0.79 7.53
C PRO A 186 1.84 -1.76 8.34
N TYR A 187 1.44 -2.85 7.69
CA TYR A 187 0.85 -4.01 8.36
C TYR A 187 1.73 -5.24 8.12
N ARG A 188 1.75 -6.14 9.09
CA ARG A 188 2.54 -7.36 8.98
C ARG A 188 1.93 -8.34 7.98
N LEU A 189 0.64 -8.63 8.11
CA LEU A 189 -0.08 -9.61 7.31
C LEU A 189 -1.29 -8.98 6.62
N VAL A 190 -1.51 -9.26 5.34
CA VAL A 190 -2.64 -8.76 4.53
C VAL A 190 -4.02 -8.98 5.19
N ARG A 191 -4.17 -10.08 5.93
CA ARG A 191 -5.43 -10.42 6.60
C ARG A 191 -5.85 -9.36 7.64
N THR A 192 -4.89 -8.71 8.31
CA THR A 192 -5.16 -7.73 9.37
C THR A 192 -5.91 -6.51 8.85
N PRO A 193 -5.38 -5.72 7.89
CA PRO A 193 -6.09 -4.55 7.37
C PRO A 193 -7.36 -4.94 6.62
N ALA A 194 -7.37 -6.06 5.90
CA ALA A 194 -8.58 -6.53 5.21
C ALA A 194 -9.72 -6.83 6.20
N ARG A 195 -9.42 -7.50 7.33
CA ARG A 195 -10.40 -7.73 8.39
C ARG A 195 -10.88 -6.41 9.01
N ASN A 196 -9.96 -5.52 9.38
CA ASN A 196 -10.28 -4.30 10.08
C ASN A 196 -11.10 -3.35 9.17
N MET A 197 -10.79 -3.29 7.88
CA MET A 197 -11.59 -2.56 6.89
C MET A 197 -13.02 -3.14 6.80
N MET A 198 -13.17 -4.45 6.72
CA MET A 198 -14.50 -5.09 6.69
C MET A 198 -15.29 -4.82 7.97
N VAL A 199 -14.64 -4.84 9.14
CA VAL A 199 -15.27 -4.47 10.43
C VAL A 199 -15.74 -3.02 10.39
N ALA A 200 -14.91 -2.09 9.94
CA ALA A 200 -15.26 -0.67 9.81
C ALA A 200 -16.44 -0.44 8.83
N MET A 201 -16.58 -1.29 7.82
CA MET A 201 -17.69 -1.25 6.86
C MET A 201 -18.93 -2.03 7.31
N GLY A 202 -18.93 -2.62 8.52
CA GLY A 202 -20.03 -3.45 9.01
C GLY A 202 -20.21 -4.78 8.27
N MET A 203 -19.19 -5.24 7.55
CA MET A 203 -19.26 -6.46 6.73
C MET A 203 -18.92 -7.72 7.53
N PRO A 204 -19.61 -8.86 7.30
CA PRO A 204 -19.32 -10.12 7.98
C PRO A 204 -18.01 -10.74 7.46
N TRP A 205 -16.90 -10.51 8.14
CA TRP A 205 -15.58 -11.00 7.72
C TRP A 205 -15.29 -12.47 8.08
N ARG A 206 -15.95 -13.00 9.15
CA ARG A 206 -15.62 -14.33 9.70
C ARG A 206 -15.88 -15.47 8.71
N LEU A 207 -16.93 -15.36 7.91
CA LEU A 207 -17.35 -16.42 6.97
C LEU A 207 -16.71 -16.28 5.60
N ASN A 208 -16.38 -15.05 5.15
CA ASN A 208 -16.03 -14.78 3.77
C ASN A 208 -14.58 -14.36 3.54
N LEU A 209 -13.91 -13.68 4.49
CA LEU A 209 -12.56 -13.15 4.25
C LEU A 209 -11.53 -14.26 3.97
N GLY A 210 -11.48 -15.29 4.80
CA GLY A 210 -10.55 -16.41 4.60
C GLY A 210 -10.75 -17.12 3.26
N PRO A 211 -11.98 -17.57 2.93
CA PRO A 211 -12.28 -18.12 1.62
C PRO A 211 -12.00 -17.16 0.44
N ALA A 212 -12.29 -15.85 0.58
CA ALA A 212 -12.01 -14.87 -0.46
C ALA A 212 -10.50 -14.69 -0.73
N LEU A 213 -9.67 -14.61 0.32
CA LEU A 213 -8.23 -14.54 0.16
C LEU A 213 -7.64 -15.81 -0.47
N ARG A 214 -8.19 -16.99 -0.14
CA ARG A 214 -7.80 -18.26 -0.80
C ARG A 214 -8.18 -18.27 -2.27
N LEU A 215 -9.41 -17.83 -2.59
CA LEU A 215 -9.88 -17.72 -3.97
C LEU A 215 -9.01 -16.76 -4.79
N LEU A 216 -8.66 -15.61 -4.24
CA LEU A 216 -7.73 -14.66 -4.86
C LEU A 216 -6.36 -15.30 -5.08
N GLY A 217 -5.83 -15.99 -4.06
CA GLY A 217 -4.56 -16.72 -4.17
C GLY A 217 -4.54 -17.73 -5.31
N LEU A 218 -5.65 -18.44 -5.55
CA LEU A 218 -5.80 -19.37 -6.67
C LEU A 218 -5.87 -18.63 -8.02
N ILE A 219 -6.74 -17.62 -8.14
CA ILE A 219 -6.96 -16.88 -9.39
C ILE A 219 -5.70 -16.13 -9.82
N GLN A 220 -5.03 -15.48 -8.87
CA GLN A 220 -3.83 -14.66 -9.12
C GLN A 220 -2.54 -15.48 -9.09
N ARG A 221 -2.61 -16.81 -8.94
CA ARG A 221 -1.45 -17.71 -8.80
C ARG A 221 -0.49 -17.29 -7.69
N CYS A 222 -1.04 -16.82 -6.58
CA CYS A 222 -0.32 -16.34 -5.40
C CYS A 222 -0.55 -17.29 -4.21
N PRO A 223 0.08 -18.46 -4.20
CA PRO A 223 -0.07 -19.42 -3.09
C PRO A 223 0.42 -18.78 -1.79
N GLY A 224 -0.40 -18.81 -0.75
CA GLY A 224 -0.06 -18.23 0.55
C GLY A 224 -0.77 -16.91 0.86
N LEU A 225 -1.39 -16.22 -0.11
CA LEU A 225 -2.17 -14.99 0.13
C LEU A 225 -3.19 -15.15 1.27
N GLY A 226 -3.86 -16.31 1.35
CA GLY A 226 -4.84 -16.60 2.40
C GLY A 226 -4.25 -17.16 3.70
N ARG A 227 -2.97 -17.49 3.75
CA ARG A 227 -2.33 -18.14 4.90
C ARG A 227 -1.60 -17.16 5.82
N GLY A 228 -1.26 -15.98 5.33
CA GLY A 228 -0.54 -14.95 6.09
C GLY A 228 0.85 -15.42 6.55
N GLN A 229 1.52 -16.24 5.76
CA GLN A 229 2.85 -16.80 6.06
C GLN A 229 3.75 -16.71 4.82
N GLY A 230 5.05 -16.69 5.02
CA GLY A 230 6.03 -16.64 3.95
C GLY A 230 6.11 -15.27 3.28
N PRO A 231 6.00 -15.18 1.94
CA PRO A 231 6.26 -13.94 1.20
C PRO A 231 5.33 -12.77 1.52
N PHE A 232 4.36 -12.98 2.41
CA PHE A 232 3.41 -11.95 2.86
C PHE A 232 3.62 -11.49 4.30
N ASP A 233 4.64 -11.99 5.01
CA ASP A 233 5.01 -11.50 6.35
C ASP A 233 6.03 -10.38 6.21
N ARG A 234 5.62 -9.13 6.41
CA ARG A 234 6.45 -7.94 6.23
C ARG A 234 7.55 -7.81 7.29
N ALA A 235 7.39 -8.40 8.46
CA ALA A 235 8.48 -8.52 9.44
C ALA A 235 9.59 -9.44 8.91
N SER A 236 9.24 -10.55 8.23
CA SER A 236 10.22 -11.41 7.56
C SER A 236 10.92 -10.70 6.39
N ASP A 237 10.23 -9.81 5.65
CA ASP A 237 10.89 -8.99 4.63
C ASP A 237 11.83 -7.97 5.28
N ALA A 238 11.40 -7.30 6.35
CA ALA A 238 12.18 -6.30 7.08
C ALA A 238 13.47 -6.87 7.69
N SER A 239 13.45 -8.13 8.15
CA SER A 239 14.64 -8.78 8.72
C SER A 239 15.78 -9.00 7.70
N ARG A 240 15.49 -8.86 6.40
CA ARG A 240 16.45 -8.99 5.31
C ARG A 240 16.93 -7.65 4.74
N LEU A 241 16.48 -6.53 5.31
CA LEU A 241 16.93 -5.21 4.88
C LEU A 241 18.42 -5.02 5.21
N THR A 242 19.13 -4.44 4.27
CA THR A 242 20.53 -4.03 4.42
C THR A 242 20.69 -2.52 4.61
N CYS A 243 19.58 -1.79 4.55
CA CYS A 243 19.51 -0.35 4.74
C CYS A 243 18.62 0.03 5.94
N PRO A 244 18.74 1.24 6.49
CA PRO A 244 17.86 1.74 7.54
C PRO A 244 16.39 1.74 7.15
N LEU A 245 15.52 1.43 8.12
CA LEU A 245 14.07 1.49 8.02
C LEU A 245 13.51 2.50 9.01
N LEU A 246 12.75 3.48 8.54
CA LEU A 246 11.86 4.30 9.37
C LEU A 246 10.42 3.80 9.20
N VAL A 247 9.81 3.36 10.29
CA VAL A 247 8.36 3.17 10.37
C VAL A 247 7.72 4.44 10.91
N LEU A 248 6.78 5.01 10.17
CA LEU A 248 5.95 6.15 10.59
C LEU A 248 4.55 5.62 10.88
N HIS A 249 4.08 5.64 12.14
CA HIS A 249 2.82 4.98 12.49
C HIS A 249 1.93 5.82 13.39
N GLY A 250 0.66 5.96 13.00
CA GLY A 250 -0.34 6.66 13.79
C GLY A 250 -0.79 5.83 14.99
N THR A 251 -0.80 6.43 16.20
CA THR A 251 -1.18 5.71 17.43
C THR A 251 -2.67 5.38 17.52
N ALA A 252 -3.51 6.01 16.69
CA ALA A 252 -4.94 5.79 16.60
C ALA A 252 -5.36 5.11 15.27
N ASP A 253 -4.45 4.35 14.64
CA ASP A 253 -4.73 3.65 13.37
C ASP A 253 -5.69 2.47 13.58
N PRO A 254 -6.93 2.53 13.04
CA PRO A 254 -7.91 1.46 13.22
C PRO A 254 -7.74 0.31 12.20
N ILE A 255 -6.89 0.49 11.21
CA ILE A 255 -6.73 -0.45 10.07
C ILE A 255 -5.47 -1.29 10.23
N SER A 256 -4.32 -0.65 10.40
CA SER A 256 -3.04 -1.30 10.70
C SER A 256 -2.71 -1.07 12.17
N PRO A 257 -2.74 -2.10 13.03
CA PRO A 257 -2.39 -1.93 14.44
C PRO A 257 -0.96 -1.44 14.61
N LEU A 258 -0.72 -0.55 15.58
CA LEU A 258 0.62 -0.03 15.90
C LEU A 258 1.61 -1.17 16.20
N GLU A 259 1.14 -2.27 16.79
CA GLU A 259 1.92 -3.47 17.08
C GLU A 259 2.52 -4.11 15.82
N ASP A 260 1.80 -4.04 14.69
CA ASP A 260 2.35 -4.51 13.40
C ASP A 260 3.55 -3.63 12.98
N GLY A 261 3.45 -2.32 13.16
CA GLY A 261 4.55 -1.37 12.91
C GLY A 261 5.76 -1.63 13.80
N ARG A 262 5.54 -1.82 15.11
CA ARG A 262 6.58 -2.17 16.08
C ARG A 262 7.26 -3.48 15.72
N SER A 263 6.49 -4.52 15.44
CA SER A 263 7.01 -5.84 15.04
C SER A 263 7.86 -5.80 13.77
N ILE A 264 7.49 -4.97 12.78
CA ILE A 264 8.26 -4.75 11.56
C ILE A 264 9.56 -4.00 11.88
N THR A 265 9.50 -2.98 12.73
CA THR A 265 10.66 -2.20 13.17
C THR A 265 11.67 -3.07 13.91
N GLU A 266 11.21 -3.88 14.87
CA GLU A 266 12.05 -4.77 15.67
C GLU A 266 12.71 -5.87 14.82
N ALA A 267 12.07 -6.30 13.75
CA ALA A 267 12.64 -7.29 12.82
C ALA A 267 13.75 -6.72 11.94
N ALA A 268 13.74 -5.42 11.66
CA ALA A 268 14.73 -4.78 10.79
C ALA A 268 16.06 -4.56 11.53
N PRO A 269 17.23 -4.90 10.93
CA PRO A 269 18.54 -4.71 11.57
C PRO A 269 18.83 -3.25 11.98
N SER A 270 18.31 -2.27 11.25
CA SER A 270 18.43 -0.84 11.52
C SER A 270 17.05 -0.17 11.47
N GLY A 271 16.11 -0.70 12.27
CA GLY A 271 14.74 -0.22 12.35
C GLY A 271 14.58 0.92 13.35
N GLN A 272 13.82 1.95 12.96
CA GLN A 272 13.38 3.06 13.79
C GLN A 272 11.87 3.24 13.64
N ILE A 273 11.17 3.66 14.71
CA ILE A 273 9.75 3.98 14.65
C ILE A 273 9.48 5.39 15.15
N ALA A 274 8.71 6.15 14.39
CA ALA A 274 8.12 7.41 14.79
C ALA A 274 6.61 7.20 15.01
N GLU A 275 6.19 7.19 16.26
CA GLU A 275 4.79 7.05 16.65
C GLU A 275 4.12 8.43 16.63
N ILE A 276 3.16 8.62 15.72
CA ILE A 276 2.46 9.88 15.54
C ILE A 276 1.21 9.90 16.43
N ALA A 277 1.28 10.70 17.50
CA ALA A 277 0.22 10.80 18.49
C ALA A 277 -1.13 11.22 17.85
N GLY A 278 -2.18 10.44 18.09
CA GLY A 278 -3.51 10.68 17.52
C GLY A 278 -3.63 10.43 16.01
N GLY A 279 -2.56 10.10 15.33
CA GLY A 279 -2.56 9.81 13.90
C GLY A 279 -3.40 8.56 13.57
N GLY A 280 -4.25 8.65 12.56
CA GLY A 280 -5.01 7.51 12.01
C GLY A 280 -4.28 6.84 10.84
N HIS A 281 -4.97 5.87 10.19
CA HIS A 281 -4.43 5.18 9.01
C HIS A 281 -4.25 6.08 7.78
N SER A 282 -5.01 7.14 7.69
CA SER A 282 -5.01 8.09 6.58
C SER A 282 -5.08 9.51 7.11
N GLY A 283 -4.60 10.47 6.34
CA GLY A 283 -4.74 11.88 6.65
C GLY A 283 -3.63 12.48 7.51
N MET A 284 -2.67 11.71 8.03
CA MET A 284 -1.59 12.22 8.88
C MET A 284 -0.78 13.37 8.24
N TRP A 285 -0.70 13.41 6.91
CA TRP A 285 0.02 14.44 6.15
C TRP A 285 -0.81 15.70 5.83
N VAL A 286 -2.10 15.68 6.10
CA VAL A 286 -3.01 16.81 5.84
C VAL A 286 -3.67 17.36 7.11
N ASP A 287 -3.66 16.59 8.19
CA ASP A 287 -4.13 17.04 9.50
C ASP A 287 -3.08 17.94 10.14
N PRO A 288 -3.39 19.21 10.46
CA PRO A 288 -2.46 20.13 11.10
C PRO A 288 -1.87 19.64 12.42
N ALA A 289 -2.56 18.73 13.11
CA ALA A 289 -2.08 18.17 14.39
C ALA A 289 -0.97 17.14 14.20
N THR A 290 -0.92 16.44 13.05
CA THR A 290 -0.01 15.31 12.82
C THR A 290 1.00 15.56 11.71
N ALA A 291 0.67 16.39 10.71
CA ALA A 291 1.53 16.64 9.56
C ALA A 291 2.94 17.15 9.92
N PRO A 292 3.12 18.11 10.88
CA PRO A 292 4.45 18.56 11.24
C PRO A 292 5.36 17.45 11.79
N ALA A 293 4.82 16.55 12.63
CA ALA A 293 5.58 15.43 13.17
C ALA A 293 5.97 14.41 12.08
N CYS A 294 5.09 14.17 11.09
CA CYS A 294 5.41 13.33 9.95
C CYS A 294 6.53 13.94 9.09
N GLU A 295 6.44 15.24 8.81
CA GLU A 295 7.44 15.98 8.02
C GLU A 295 8.81 15.97 8.72
N GLU A 296 8.84 16.26 10.02
CA GLU A 296 10.06 16.27 10.83
C GLU A 296 10.74 14.89 10.86
N ALA A 297 9.97 13.85 11.16
CA ALA A 297 10.50 12.49 11.24
C ALA A 297 11.11 12.03 9.90
N VAL A 298 10.42 12.28 8.78
CA VAL A 298 10.91 11.89 7.46
C VAL A 298 12.09 12.75 7.02
N ALA A 299 12.06 14.07 7.28
CA ALA A 299 13.17 14.95 6.99
C ALA A 299 14.44 14.55 7.77
N ALA A 300 14.33 14.31 9.08
CA ALA A 300 15.44 13.88 9.91
C ALA A 300 16.04 12.55 9.45
N PHE A 301 15.20 11.58 9.06
CA PHE A 301 15.64 10.30 8.53
C PHE A 301 16.43 10.48 7.22
N LEU A 302 15.91 11.24 6.26
CA LEU A 302 16.59 11.50 4.99
C LEU A 302 17.92 12.25 5.17
N ASP A 303 17.96 13.23 6.09
CA ASP A 303 19.19 13.96 6.42
C ASP A 303 20.23 13.06 7.12
N GLY A 304 19.77 12.02 7.86
CA GLY A 304 20.62 10.96 8.43
C GLY A 304 21.31 10.13 7.37
N LEU A 305 20.56 9.65 6.36
CA LEU A 305 21.10 8.82 5.27
C LEU A 305 22.23 9.51 4.49
N ARG A 306 22.22 10.85 4.42
CA ARG A 306 23.25 11.63 3.72
C ARG A 306 24.55 11.77 4.50
N ARG A 307 24.52 11.61 5.80
CA ARG A 307 25.71 11.71 6.68
C ARG A 307 26.51 10.42 6.74
N ASP A 308 25.84 9.31 6.44
CA ASP A 308 26.41 7.97 6.52
C ASP A 308 26.88 7.45 5.13
N ALA A 309 26.63 8.21 4.04
CA ALA A 309 27.04 7.92 2.67
C ALA A 309 28.34 8.67 2.33
#